data_0a7a14dc3d4a64be3a3e1262243e2c75
#
_entry.id   0a7a14dc3d4a64be3a3e1262243e2c75
#
_cell.length_a   1.000
_cell.length_b   1.000
_cell.length_c   1.000
_cell.angle_alpha   90.00
_cell.angle_beta   90.00
_cell.angle_gamma   90.00
#
_symmetry.space_group_name_H-M   'P 1'
#
loop_
_entity.id
_entity.type
_entity.pdbx_description
1 polymer ?
#
loop_
_entity_poly.entity_id
_entity_poly.type
_entity_poly.pdbx_seq_one_letter_code
_entity_poly.pdbx_strand_id
1 'polypeptide(L)'
;MNSRILQEGLTFDDVLLVPAYSEVLPREVDLKCQFTRNISLNIPVVSAAMDTVTESKMAIAIAREGGIGVIHKNMSIAEQAAEVRRVKRAENGLISDPITITAEQTVGDAEQLMHDNHIGGIPVVDAENNLVGIVTNRDLRFETDYSRKIGEVMTSENLITINSTDNAVIMAALQAHKVEKLPVVDNNGKLVGLVTYKDITKLKDFPNACKDAKGRLRCAAGVGITPDFMDRVAALYKEGVDAVVLDSAHGHSKNIVNALRTIKATYPNLDVVVGNIATAEAAKYLVENGADGVKVGIGPGSICTTRIIAGVGVPQLTAIFEVAAALEGTGVPMIADGGLRYSGDVVKALAAGGNCVMCGSMFAGTEEAPGDTIIYNGRKFKSYRGMGSIDAMKAGSADRYFQGKETNVNKLVPEGIVGRVPYKGHVSETIFQLMGGLRSGMGYVGAHNLDELKSAKFVRVTAAGMTESHPHDITITSETPNYTRGQ
;
A
#
# COMPACT_ATOMS: atom_id res chain seq x y z
N MET A 1 7.10 -0.18 44.21
CA MET A 1 6.32 0.37 43.10
C MET A 1 4.97 -0.31 43.07
N ASN A 2 3.91 0.43 42.73
CA ASN A 2 2.58 -0.17 42.56
C ASN A 2 2.65 -1.20 41.43
N SER A 3 2.30 -2.47 41.68
CA SER A 3 2.35 -3.57 40.70
C SER A 3 1.50 -3.36 39.43
N ARG A 4 0.65 -2.32 39.44
CA ARG A 4 -0.20 -1.91 38.30
C ARG A 4 0.52 -0.99 37.31
N ILE A 5 1.68 -0.41 37.64
CA ILE A 5 2.54 0.33 36.73
C ILE A 5 3.57 -0.64 36.21
N LEU A 6 3.43 -1.07 34.93
CA LEU A 6 4.27 -2.09 34.33
C LEU A 6 5.68 -1.57 34.06
N GLN A 7 5.78 -0.39 33.42
CA GLN A 7 7.05 0.18 32.99
C GLN A 7 6.90 1.66 32.58
N GLU A 8 8.02 2.30 32.30
CA GLU A 8 8.07 3.58 31.62
C GLU A 8 7.96 3.38 30.11
N GLY A 9 7.07 4.12 29.46
CA GLY A 9 6.84 4.02 28.01
C GLY A 9 7.70 5.04 27.25
N LEU A 10 8.33 4.58 26.16
CA LEU A 10 9.20 5.36 25.29
C LEU A 10 8.58 5.64 23.92
N THR A 11 8.71 6.88 23.44
CA THR A 11 8.41 7.31 22.07
C THR A 11 9.71 7.34 21.24
N PHE A 12 9.60 7.68 19.94
CA PHE A 12 10.81 7.87 19.12
C PHE A 12 11.68 9.06 19.55
N ASP A 13 11.11 10.05 20.24
CA ASP A 13 11.83 11.22 20.75
C ASP A 13 12.65 10.94 22.01
N ASP A 14 12.35 9.85 22.70
CA ASP A 14 13.04 9.51 23.96
C ASP A 14 14.38 8.81 23.74
N VAL A 15 14.71 8.44 22.51
CA VAL A 15 15.91 7.66 22.19
C VAL A 15 16.62 8.11 20.92
N LEU A 16 17.93 7.80 20.85
CA LEU A 16 18.72 7.80 19.62
C LEU A 16 19.42 6.44 19.47
N LEU A 17 19.76 6.06 18.23
CA LEU A 17 20.64 4.95 17.97
C LEU A 17 22.08 5.34 18.25
N VAL A 18 22.83 4.43 18.87
CA VAL A 18 24.26 4.63 19.15
C VAL A 18 25.05 4.28 17.89
N PRO A 19 25.87 5.18 17.34
CA PRO A 19 26.75 4.86 16.22
C PRO A 19 27.67 3.68 16.54
N ALA A 20 27.95 2.84 15.54
CA ALA A 20 28.83 1.70 15.67
C ALA A 20 29.88 1.71 14.56
N TYR A 21 30.91 0.85 14.70
CA TYR A 21 31.85 0.61 13.61
C TYR A 21 31.12 0.14 12.38
N SER A 22 31.43 0.71 11.22
CA SER A 22 30.75 0.44 9.97
C SER A 22 31.72 0.31 8.81
N GLU A 23 31.54 -0.74 8.03
CA GLU A 23 32.17 -0.96 6.71
C GLU A 23 31.13 -0.85 5.60
N VAL A 24 29.89 -0.42 5.93
CA VAL A 24 28.73 -0.40 5.04
C VAL A 24 28.52 0.99 4.48
N LEU A 25 28.46 1.09 3.16
CA LEU A 25 28.05 2.34 2.51
C LEU A 25 26.51 2.37 2.35
N PRO A 26 25.87 3.54 2.56
CA PRO A 26 24.40 3.67 2.45
C PRO A 26 23.79 3.10 1.17
N ARG A 27 24.53 3.15 0.05
CA ARG A 27 24.05 2.61 -1.26
C ARG A 27 24.07 1.08 -1.35
N GLU A 28 24.76 0.40 -0.43
CA GLU A 28 25.01 -1.06 -0.47
C GLU A 28 24.05 -1.83 0.43
N VAL A 29 23.26 -1.14 1.25
CA VAL A 29 22.32 -1.81 2.19
C VAL A 29 21.12 -2.41 1.46
N ASP A 30 20.69 -3.58 1.92
CA ASP A 30 19.45 -4.22 1.47
C ASP A 30 18.27 -3.80 2.36
N LEU A 31 17.21 -3.28 1.74
CA LEU A 31 16.00 -2.81 2.40
C LEU A 31 14.85 -3.80 2.33
N LYS A 32 15.05 -5.00 1.79
CA LYS A 32 14.01 -6.03 1.72
C LYS A 32 13.50 -6.40 3.09
N CYS A 33 12.17 -6.58 3.18
CA CYS A 33 11.50 -6.92 4.42
C CYS A 33 10.29 -7.83 4.18
N GLN A 34 9.68 -8.31 5.27
CA GLN A 34 8.44 -9.07 5.24
C GLN A 34 7.25 -8.17 5.64
N PHE A 35 6.19 -8.19 4.85
CA PHE A 35 4.89 -7.58 5.17
C PHE A 35 3.97 -8.59 5.87
N THR A 36 3.96 -9.82 5.37
CA THR A 36 3.31 -10.98 5.96
C THR A 36 4.27 -12.18 5.90
N ARG A 37 3.87 -13.33 6.42
CA ARG A 37 4.67 -14.58 6.30
C ARG A 37 5.06 -14.89 4.86
N ASN A 38 4.20 -14.58 3.89
CA ASN A 38 4.33 -15.00 2.50
C ASN A 38 4.59 -13.84 1.53
N ILE A 39 4.53 -12.59 2.00
CA ILE A 39 4.69 -11.40 1.16
C ILE A 39 5.92 -10.62 1.59
N SER A 40 6.91 -10.57 0.69
CA SER A 40 8.10 -9.73 0.83
C SER A 40 7.91 -8.39 0.12
N LEU A 41 8.49 -7.34 0.65
CA LEU A 41 8.60 -6.01 0.05
C LEU A 41 10.07 -5.70 -0.26
N ASN A 42 10.31 -4.85 -1.24
CA ASN A 42 11.66 -4.39 -1.61
C ASN A 42 12.10 -3.15 -0.79
N ILE A 43 11.15 -2.43 -0.18
CA ILE A 43 11.39 -1.37 0.81
C ILE A 43 10.40 -1.51 1.97
N PRO A 44 10.76 -1.16 3.21
CA PRO A 44 9.94 -1.40 4.39
C PRO A 44 8.83 -0.35 4.58
N VAL A 45 8.07 -0.03 3.53
CA VAL A 45 7.09 1.06 3.52
C VAL A 45 5.71 0.56 3.13
N VAL A 46 4.72 0.91 3.94
CA VAL A 46 3.30 0.61 3.74
C VAL A 46 2.49 1.91 3.82
N SER A 47 1.56 2.17 2.88
CA SER A 47 0.62 3.29 3.04
C SER A 47 -0.64 2.88 3.78
N ALA A 48 -1.12 3.78 4.67
CA ALA A 48 -2.18 3.48 5.62
C ALA A 48 -3.56 3.37 4.96
N ALA A 49 -4.40 2.46 5.49
CA ALA A 49 -5.78 2.23 5.08
C ALA A 49 -6.72 3.37 5.51
N MET A 50 -6.49 4.58 5.01
CA MET A 50 -7.23 5.79 5.36
C MET A 50 -7.79 6.44 4.10
N ASP A 51 -9.02 6.96 4.20
CA ASP A 51 -9.76 7.51 3.08
C ASP A 51 -9.23 8.87 2.53
N THR A 52 -8.19 9.39 3.16
CA THR A 52 -7.41 10.54 2.68
C THR A 52 -5.95 10.17 2.38
N VAL A 53 -5.61 8.87 2.32
CA VAL A 53 -4.24 8.40 2.08
C VAL A 53 -4.15 7.39 0.94
N THR A 54 -4.92 6.27 0.98
CA THR A 54 -4.68 5.15 0.07
C THR A 54 -5.90 4.69 -0.70
N GLU A 55 -5.93 5.03 -1.98
CA GLU A 55 -6.70 4.38 -3.05
C GLU A 55 -5.74 3.82 -4.09
N SER A 56 -6.24 3.39 -5.26
CA SER A 56 -5.43 2.74 -6.30
C SER A 56 -4.24 3.58 -6.75
N LYS A 57 -4.37 4.90 -6.89
CA LYS A 57 -3.26 5.78 -7.30
C LYS A 57 -2.08 5.70 -6.34
N MET A 58 -2.34 5.83 -5.04
CA MET A 58 -1.32 5.69 -4.00
C MET A 58 -0.77 4.26 -3.95
N ALA A 59 -1.64 3.24 -3.98
CA ALA A 59 -1.21 1.84 -3.92
C ALA A 59 -0.30 1.48 -5.10
N ILE A 60 -0.59 1.96 -6.31
CA ILE A 60 0.25 1.79 -7.50
C ILE A 60 1.61 2.47 -7.29
N ALA A 61 1.61 3.73 -6.86
CA ALA A 61 2.85 4.49 -6.69
C ALA A 61 3.77 3.86 -5.63
N ILE A 62 3.23 3.47 -4.47
CA ILE A 62 3.98 2.76 -3.42
C ILE A 62 4.53 1.42 -3.91
N ALA A 63 3.72 0.63 -4.64
CA ALA A 63 4.16 -0.66 -5.16
C ALA A 63 5.28 -0.52 -6.20
N ARG A 64 5.27 0.53 -7.02
CA ARG A 64 6.35 0.87 -7.97
C ARG A 64 7.67 1.14 -7.28
N GLU A 65 7.64 1.80 -6.15
CA GLU A 65 8.83 2.08 -5.33
C GLU A 65 9.32 0.83 -4.54
N GLY A 66 8.50 -0.24 -4.48
CA GLY A 66 8.86 -1.49 -3.82
C GLY A 66 8.16 -1.77 -2.49
N GLY A 67 7.26 -0.89 -2.06
CA GLY A 67 6.40 -1.05 -0.88
C GLY A 67 5.05 -1.67 -1.22
N ILE A 68 4.04 -1.46 -0.35
CA ILE A 68 2.66 -1.91 -0.56
C ILE A 68 1.66 -0.89 -0.05
N GLY A 69 0.58 -0.65 -0.79
CA GLY A 69 -0.54 0.19 -0.34
C GLY A 69 -1.67 -0.64 0.24
N VAL A 70 -2.28 -0.16 1.34
CA VAL A 70 -3.49 -0.76 1.92
C VAL A 70 -4.69 0.10 1.55
N ILE A 71 -5.51 -0.35 0.61
CA ILE A 71 -6.69 0.37 0.12
C ILE A 71 -7.74 0.42 1.24
N HIS A 72 -8.25 1.62 1.53
CA HIS A 72 -9.22 1.82 2.62
C HIS A 72 -10.60 1.21 2.33
N LYS A 73 -11.40 0.98 3.39
CA LYS A 73 -12.73 0.37 3.31
C LYS A 73 -13.91 1.36 3.32
N ASN A 74 -13.66 2.68 3.45
CA ASN A 74 -14.71 3.72 3.48
C ASN A 74 -15.30 3.96 2.08
N MET A 75 -15.77 2.89 1.47
CA MET A 75 -16.43 2.83 0.18
C MET A 75 -17.22 1.52 0.08
N SER A 76 -18.10 1.41 -0.89
CA SER A 76 -18.83 0.17 -1.15
C SER A 76 -17.90 -1.01 -1.47
N ILE A 77 -18.39 -2.23 -1.33
CA ILE A 77 -17.63 -3.45 -1.69
C ILE A 77 -17.20 -3.41 -3.14
N ALA A 78 -18.11 -2.99 -4.04
CA ALA A 78 -17.83 -2.92 -5.48
C ALA A 78 -16.76 -1.89 -5.82
N GLU A 79 -16.78 -0.71 -5.19
CA GLU A 79 -15.76 0.33 -5.38
C GLU A 79 -14.39 -0.13 -4.87
N GLN A 80 -14.30 -0.73 -3.68
CA GLN A 80 -13.03 -1.22 -3.16
C GLN A 80 -12.45 -2.35 -4.03
N ALA A 81 -13.28 -3.26 -4.51
CA ALA A 81 -12.88 -4.29 -5.46
C ALA A 81 -12.38 -3.68 -6.78
N ALA A 82 -13.03 -2.61 -7.29
CA ALA A 82 -12.56 -1.87 -8.46
C ALA A 82 -11.21 -1.20 -8.23
N GLU A 83 -10.95 -0.64 -7.03
CA GLU A 83 -9.64 -0.09 -6.67
C GLU A 83 -8.54 -1.16 -6.71
N VAL A 84 -8.79 -2.35 -6.13
CA VAL A 84 -7.86 -3.51 -6.22
C VAL A 84 -7.62 -3.89 -7.67
N ARG A 85 -8.68 -4.02 -8.47
CA ARG A 85 -8.60 -4.34 -9.91
C ARG A 85 -7.71 -3.34 -10.66
N ARG A 86 -7.83 -2.03 -10.38
CA ARG A 86 -6.98 -0.99 -10.99
C ARG A 86 -5.50 -1.21 -10.66
N VAL A 87 -5.16 -1.54 -9.41
CA VAL A 87 -3.77 -1.83 -9.04
C VAL A 87 -3.27 -3.07 -9.78
N LYS A 88 -4.06 -4.15 -9.78
CA LYS A 88 -3.70 -5.42 -10.44
C LYS A 88 -3.55 -5.31 -11.97
N ARG A 89 -4.21 -4.31 -12.57
CA ARG A 89 -4.10 -4.03 -14.01
C ARG A 89 -3.07 -2.95 -14.37
N ALA A 90 -2.54 -2.21 -13.39
CA ALA A 90 -1.67 -1.06 -13.65
C ALA A 90 -0.33 -1.41 -14.32
N GLU A 91 0.20 -2.60 -14.03
CA GLU A 91 1.42 -3.12 -14.62
C GLU A 91 1.33 -4.64 -14.79
N ASN A 92 0.90 -5.04 -15.95
CA ASN A 92 0.99 -6.43 -16.38
C ASN A 92 1.99 -6.48 -17.55
N GLY A 93 3.13 -7.15 -17.38
CA GLY A 93 3.99 -7.45 -18.51
C GLY A 93 3.21 -8.27 -19.56
N LEU A 94 2.43 -9.26 -19.10
CA LEU A 94 1.46 -10.01 -19.87
C LEU A 94 0.08 -9.86 -19.22
N ILE A 95 -0.88 -9.25 -19.90
CA ILE A 95 -2.29 -9.25 -19.53
C ILE A 95 -2.84 -10.63 -19.88
N SER A 96 -2.91 -11.55 -18.90
CA SER A 96 -3.28 -12.95 -19.11
C SER A 96 -4.79 -13.19 -19.30
N ASP A 97 -5.62 -12.18 -19.12
CA ASP A 97 -7.07 -12.21 -19.40
C ASP A 97 -7.47 -10.84 -20.00
N PRO A 98 -7.07 -10.56 -21.25
CA PRO A 98 -7.38 -9.30 -21.89
C PRO A 98 -8.87 -9.20 -22.18
N ILE A 99 -9.40 -7.98 -22.14
CA ILE A 99 -10.73 -7.70 -22.66
C ILE A 99 -10.71 -8.01 -24.14
N THR A 100 -11.67 -8.81 -24.60
CA THR A 100 -11.81 -9.22 -25.99
C THR A 100 -13.14 -8.75 -26.58
N ILE A 101 -13.22 -8.72 -27.89
CA ILE A 101 -14.43 -8.41 -28.66
C ILE A 101 -14.52 -9.40 -29.83
N THR A 102 -15.71 -9.59 -30.36
CA THR A 102 -15.91 -10.43 -31.55
C THR A 102 -16.02 -9.59 -32.82
N ALA A 103 -15.75 -10.19 -33.97
CA ALA A 103 -15.82 -9.52 -35.25
C ALA A 103 -17.24 -9.01 -35.61
N GLU A 104 -18.29 -9.62 -35.02
CA GLU A 104 -19.69 -9.28 -35.24
C GLU A 104 -20.17 -8.06 -34.43
N GLN A 105 -19.45 -7.69 -33.35
CA GLN A 105 -19.76 -6.51 -32.55
C GLN A 105 -19.41 -5.24 -33.32
N THR A 106 -19.89 -4.09 -32.82
CA THR A 106 -19.80 -2.82 -33.52
C THR A 106 -18.61 -1.97 -33.07
N VAL A 107 -18.26 -0.97 -33.88
CA VAL A 107 -17.28 0.07 -33.50
C VAL A 107 -17.70 0.78 -32.21
N GLY A 108 -19.00 1.07 -32.05
CA GLY A 108 -19.53 1.66 -30.82
C GLY A 108 -19.30 0.81 -29.60
N ASP A 109 -19.48 -0.53 -29.69
CA ASP A 109 -19.18 -1.47 -28.60
C ASP A 109 -17.69 -1.43 -28.24
N ALA A 110 -16.80 -1.36 -29.24
CA ALA A 110 -15.36 -1.29 -28.99
C ALA A 110 -14.96 0.03 -28.32
N GLU A 111 -15.49 1.16 -28.77
CA GLU A 111 -15.22 2.45 -28.12
C GLU A 111 -15.71 2.50 -26.68
N GLN A 112 -16.92 1.98 -26.42
CA GLN A 112 -17.45 1.89 -25.07
C GLN A 112 -16.56 1.02 -24.17
N LEU A 113 -16.15 -0.16 -24.65
CA LEU A 113 -15.23 -1.05 -23.91
C LEU A 113 -13.87 -0.38 -23.66
N MET A 114 -13.32 0.34 -24.66
CA MET A 114 -12.06 1.06 -24.51
C MET A 114 -12.17 2.19 -23.48
N HIS A 115 -13.25 2.95 -23.53
CA HIS A 115 -13.52 4.06 -22.61
C HIS A 115 -13.69 3.58 -21.17
N ASP A 116 -14.57 2.59 -20.95
CA ASP A 116 -14.91 2.09 -19.61
C ASP A 116 -13.73 1.41 -18.91
N ASN A 117 -12.83 0.80 -19.69
CA ASN A 117 -11.68 0.10 -19.17
C ASN A 117 -10.36 0.86 -19.32
N HIS A 118 -10.38 2.09 -19.88
CA HIS A 118 -9.19 2.93 -20.13
C HIS A 118 -8.09 2.21 -20.92
N ILE A 119 -8.49 1.44 -21.95
CA ILE A 119 -7.59 0.68 -22.82
C ILE A 119 -7.63 1.25 -24.25
N GLY A 120 -6.52 1.12 -24.97
CA GLY A 120 -6.41 1.66 -26.34
C GLY A 120 -6.29 0.57 -27.41
N GLY A 121 -6.76 -0.65 -27.13
CA GLY A 121 -6.86 -1.71 -28.12
C GLY A 121 -7.29 -3.03 -27.48
N ILE A 122 -8.06 -3.79 -28.27
CA ILE A 122 -8.77 -4.98 -27.85
C ILE A 122 -8.48 -6.09 -28.85
N PRO A 123 -8.00 -7.28 -28.43
CA PRO A 123 -7.92 -8.46 -29.27
C PRO A 123 -9.32 -8.89 -29.74
N VAL A 124 -9.43 -9.27 -31.00
CA VAL A 124 -10.68 -9.79 -31.57
C VAL A 124 -10.57 -11.30 -31.64
N VAL A 125 -11.54 -12.00 -31.07
CA VAL A 125 -11.55 -13.47 -30.98
C VAL A 125 -12.84 -14.06 -31.56
N ASP A 126 -12.77 -15.32 -31.96
CA ASP A 126 -13.95 -16.12 -32.31
C ASP A 126 -14.57 -16.79 -31.06
N ALA A 127 -15.61 -17.61 -31.27
CA ALA A 127 -16.33 -18.32 -30.22
C ALA A 127 -15.46 -19.34 -29.45
N GLU A 128 -14.39 -19.84 -30.06
CA GLU A 128 -13.43 -20.82 -29.52
C GLU A 128 -12.22 -20.13 -28.86
N ASN A 129 -12.24 -18.79 -28.78
CA ASN A 129 -11.14 -17.94 -28.27
C ASN A 129 -9.88 -17.97 -29.14
N ASN A 130 -10.01 -18.29 -30.44
CA ASN A 130 -8.89 -18.11 -31.37
C ASN A 130 -8.76 -16.63 -31.72
N LEU A 131 -7.53 -16.14 -31.82
CA LEU A 131 -7.29 -14.76 -32.20
C LEU A 131 -7.51 -14.57 -33.71
N VAL A 132 -8.45 -13.69 -34.07
CA VAL A 132 -8.79 -13.39 -35.47
C VAL A 132 -8.34 -11.98 -35.89
N GLY A 133 -8.03 -11.11 -34.94
CA GLY A 133 -7.60 -9.73 -35.23
C GLY A 133 -7.29 -8.92 -33.98
N ILE A 134 -6.99 -7.67 -34.19
CA ILE A 134 -6.89 -6.65 -33.14
C ILE A 134 -7.52 -5.34 -33.61
N VAL A 135 -8.26 -4.67 -32.74
CA VAL A 135 -8.76 -3.31 -32.98
C VAL A 135 -8.14 -2.35 -31.98
N THR A 136 -7.65 -1.20 -32.45
CA THR A 136 -6.92 -0.23 -31.65
C THR A 136 -7.47 1.18 -31.88
N ASN A 137 -7.10 2.16 -31.00
CA ASN A 137 -7.42 3.56 -31.20
C ASN A 137 -6.95 4.10 -32.57
N ARG A 138 -5.95 3.49 -33.21
CA ARG A 138 -5.47 3.89 -34.53
C ARG A 138 -6.50 3.52 -35.58
N ASP A 139 -7.10 2.33 -35.47
CA ASP A 139 -8.08 1.81 -36.42
C ASP A 139 -9.39 2.57 -36.32
N LEU A 140 -9.78 3.01 -35.10
CA LEU A 140 -11.03 3.73 -34.85
C LEU A 140 -10.91 5.28 -34.97
N ARG A 141 -9.71 5.83 -35.02
CA ARG A 141 -9.46 7.29 -34.91
C ARG A 141 -10.28 8.15 -35.89
N PHE A 142 -10.53 7.65 -37.05
CA PHE A 142 -11.23 8.39 -38.13
C PHE A 142 -12.56 7.73 -38.50
N GLU A 143 -12.99 6.72 -37.73
CA GLU A 143 -14.27 6.08 -37.96
C GLU A 143 -15.40 6.96 -37.42
N THR A 144 -16.41 7.16 -38.24
CA THR A 144 -17.57 7.98 -37.89
C THR A 144 -18.88 7.19 -37.88
N ASP A 145 -18.86 5.99 -38.46
CA ASP A 145 -19.98 5.06 -38.40
C ASP A 145 -19.81 4.01 -37.30
N TYR A 146 -20.39 4.32 -36.14
CA TYR A 146 -20.34 3.44 -34.97
C TYR A 146 -21.14 2.14 -35.12
N SER A 147 -21.94 1.98 -36.18
CA SER A 147 -22.70 0.74 -36.48
C SER A 147 -21.89 -0.27 -37.30
N ARG A 148 -20.75 0.13 -37.87
CA ARG A 148 -19.87 -0.80 -38.59
C ARG A 148 -19.39 -1.93 -37.71
N LYS A 149 -19.24 -3.11 -38.31
CA LYS A 149 -18.72 -4.31 -37.61
C LYS A 149 -17.21 -4.21 -37.42
N ILE A 150 -16.73 -4.73 -36.28
CA ILE A 150 -15.30 -4.78 -35.95
C ILE A 150 -14.53 -5.56 -37.02
N GLY A 151 -15.09 -6.64 -37.57
CA GLY A 151 -14.45 -7.42 -38.62
C GLY A 151 -14.10 -6.63 -39.91
N GLU A 152 -14.74 -5.46 -40.13
CA GLU A 152 -14.49 -4.58 -41.26
C GLU A 152 -13.38 -3.56 -41.03
N VAL A 153 -13.07 -3.26 -39.76
CA VAL A 153 -12.14 -2.19 -39.35
C VAL A 153 -10.91 -2.72 -38.61
N MET A 154 -10.95 -3.95 -38.09
CA MET A 154 -9.84 -4.55 -37.35
C MET A 154 -8.63 -4.83 -38.25
N THR A 155 -7.46 -4.85 -37.66
CA THR A 155 -6.26 -5.41 -38.28
C THR A 155 -6.31 -6.94 -38.17
N SER A 156 -6.48 -7.66 -39.30
CA SER A 156 -6.51 -9.12 -39.38
C SER A 156 -5.40 -9.66 -40.29
N GLU A 157 -5.01 -8.92 -41.33
CA GLU A 157 -3.92 -9.28 -42.22
C GLU A 157 -2.57 -8.94 -41.59
N ASN A 158 -1.58 -9.85 -41.72
CA ASN A 158 -0.24 -9.68 -41.15
C ASN A 158 -0.23 -9.41 -39.64
N LEU A 159 -1.18 -10.03 -38.92
CA LEU A 159 -1.31 -9.90 -37.48
C LEU A 159 -0.05 -10.41 -36.77
N ILE A 160 0.66 -9.51 -36.08
CA ILE A 160 1.86 -9.85 -35.34
C ILE A 160 1.45 -10.48 -34.01
N THR A 161 1.86 -11.70 -33.76
CA THR A 161 1.63 -12.46 -32.54
C THR A 161 2.92 -13.07 -32.03
N ILE A 162 2.91 -13.52 -30.77
CA ILE A 162 4.03 -14.23 -30.15
C ILE A 162 3.52 -15.36 -29.27
N ASN A 163 4.31 -16.43 -29.16
CA ASN A 163 4.02 -17.58 -28.28
C ASN A 163 4.95 -17.65 -27.06
N SER A 164 5.64 -16.56 -26.76
CA SER A 164 6.58 -16.45 -25.63
C SER A 164 6.08 -15.46 -24.58
N THR A 165 6.36 -15.75 -23.30
CA THR A 165 6.16 -14.86 -22.16
C THR A 165 7.46 -14.21 -21.67
N ASP A 166 8.58 -14.46 -22.36
CA ASP A 166 9.87 -13.85 -22.05
C ASP A 166 9.89 -12.38 -22.47
N ASN A 167 10.13 -11.49 -21.51
CA ASN A 167 10.12 -10.05 -21.72
C ASN A 167 11.17 -9.58 -22.74
N ALA A 168 12.34 -10.23 -22.84
CA ALA A 168 13.38 -9.86 -23.81
C ALA A 168 12.92 -10.21 -25.24
N VAL A 169 12.31 -11.37 -25.41
CA VAL A 169 11.75 -11.84 -26.69
C VAL A 169 10.58 -10.95 -27.12
N ILE A 170 9.69 -10.62 -26.18
CA ILE A 170 8.54 -9.72 -26.42
C ILE A 170 9.03 -8.33 -26.83
N MET A 171 10.01 -7.76 -26.12
CA MET A 171 10.56 -6.44 -26.43
C MET A 171 11.19 -6.41 -27.83
N ALA A 172 11.95 -7.45 -28.18
CA ALA A 172 12.55 -7.57 -29.52
C ALA A 172 11.47 -7.60 -30.62
N ALA A 173 10.37 -8.35 -30.38
CA ALA A 173 9.25 -8.42 -31.33
C ALA A 173 8.53 -7.06 -31.47
N LEU A 174 8.22 -6.38 -30.36
CA LEU A 174 7.61 -5.04 -30.37
C LEU A 174 8.47 -4.03 -31.15
N GLN A 175 9.79 -4.06 -30.95
CA GLN A 175 10.74 -3.18 -31.65
C GLN A 175 10.89 -3.51 -33.13
N ALA A 176 11.04 -4.80 -33.47
CA ALA A 176 11.21 -5.24 -34.86
C ALA A 176 10.00 -4.91 -35.72
N HIS A 177 8.80 -5.09 -35.18
CA HIS A 177 7.55 -4.86 -35.91
C HIS A 177 6.96 -3.45 -35.69
N LYS A 178 7.56 -2.62 -34.82
CA LYS A 178 7.09 -1.26 -34.46
C LYS A 178 5.63 -1.22 -34.05
N VAL A 179 5.18 -2.22 -33.32
CA VAL A 179 3.81 -2.31 -32.77
C VAL A 179 3.79 -1.95 -31.29
N GLU A 180 2.71 -1.34 -30.84
CA GLU A 180 2.53 -0.96 -29.43
C GLU A 180 1.83 -2.05 -28.62
N LYS A 181 1.17 -2.98 -29.27
CA LYS A 181 0.40 -4.07 -28.66
C LYS A 181 0.71 -5.36 -29.39
N LEU A 182 0.95 -6.41 -28.62
CA LEU A 182 1.35 -7.70 -29.14
C LEU A 182 0.51 -8.80 -28.48
N PRO A 183 -0.47 -9.38 -29.20
CA PRO A 183 -1.21 -10.53 -28.70
C PRO A 183 -0.27 -11.73 -28.50
N VAL A 184 -0.45 -12.41 -27.37
CA VAL A 184 0.24 -13.66 -27.05
C VAL A 184 -0.72 -14.81 -27.29
N VAL A 185 -0.32 -15.78 -28.09
CA VAL A 185 -1.12 -16.94 -28.44
C VAL A 185 -0.43 -18.23 -28.04
N ASP A 186 -1.18 -19.28 -27.80
CA ASP A 186 -0.63 -20.63 -27.64
C ASP A 186 -0.27 -21.27 -29.01
N ASN A 187 0.25 -22.49 -28.98
CA ASN A 187 0.62 -23.23 -30.19
C ASN A 187 -0.58 -23.58 -31.10
N ASN A 188 -1.81 -23.40 -30.63
CA ASN A 188 -3.03 -23.65 -31.37
C ASN A 188 -3.69 -22.35 -31.89
N GLY A 189 -3.06 -21.18 -31.66
CA GLY A 189 -3.59 -19.89 -32.08
C GLY A 189 -4.61 -19.27 -31.11
N LYS A 190 -4.86 -19.89 -29.94
CA LYS A 190 -5.75 -19.34 -28.93
C LYS A 190 -5.07 -18.17 -28.20
N LEU A 191 -5.86 -17.14 -27.93
CA LEU A 191 -5.39 -15.98 -27.18
C LEU A 191 -5.08 -16.37 -25.71
N VAL A 192 -3.83 -16.19 -25.32
CA VAL A 192 -3.32 -16.39 -23.95
C VAL A 192 -3.19 -15.07 -23.21
N GLY A 193 -2.91 -13.99 -23.94
CA GLY A 193 -2.74 -12.70 -23.33
C GLY A 193 -2.45 -11.58 -24.33
N LEU A 194 -2.24 -10.38 -23.79
CA LEU A 194 -1.86 -9.18 -24.54
C LEU A 194 -0.70 -8.49 -23.83
N VAL A 195 0.33 -8.10 -24.56
CA VAL A 195 1.43 -7.27 -24.04
C VAL A 195 1.41 -5.91 -24.73
N THR A 196 1.67 -4.84 -23.96
CA THR A 196 1.84 -3.51 -24.54
C THR A 196 3.27 -3.00 -24.37
N TYR A 197 3.74 -2.16 -25.29
CA TYR A 197 5.05 -1.51 -25.19
C TYR A 197 5.19 -0.71 -23.89
N LYS A 198 4.10 -0.04 -23.45
CA LYS A 198 4.07 0.71 -22.19
C LYS A 198 4.31 -0.17 -20.97
N ASP A 199 3.79 -1.38 -20.96
CA ASP A 199 3.95 -2.28 -19.82
C ASP A 199 5.38 -2.79 -19.67
N ILE A 200 6.04 -3.04 -20.82
CA ILE A 200 7.46 -3.45 -20.84
C ILE A 200 8.40 -2.30 -20.48
N THR A 201 8.11 -1.06 -20.92
CA THR A 201 8.95 0.08 -20.54
C THR A 201 8.87 0.37 -19.04
N LYS A 202 7.68 0.24 -18.43
CA LYS A 202 7.51 0.37 -16.97
C LYS A 202 8.35 -0.62 -16.15
N LEU A 203 8.68 -1.80 -16.70
CA LEU A 203 9.59 -2.75 -16.03
C LEU A 203 11.00 -2.18 -15.89
N LYS A 204 11.44 -1.34 -16.84
CA LYS A 204 12.74 -0.64 -16.78
C LYS A 204 12.69 0.60 -15.89
N ASP A 205 11.55 1.30 -15.90
CA ASP A 205 11.37 2.53 -15.13
C ASP A 205 11.25 2.24 -13.61
N PHE A 206 10.68 1.07 -13.24
CA PHE A 206 10.44 0.67 -11.84
C PHE A 206 11.07 -0.69 -11.51
N PRO A 207 12.41 -0.81 -11.49
CA PRO A 207 13.09 -2.08 -11.27
C PRO A 207 12.84 -2.66 -9.86
N ASN A 208 12.51 -1.82 -8.89
CA ASN A 208 12.24 -2.21 -7.51
C ASN A 208 10.76 -2.50 -7.23
N ALA A 209 9.88 -2.46 -8.25
CA ALA A 209 8.46 -2.62 -8.04
C ALA A 209 8.12 -3.94 -7.31
N CYS A 210 7.22 -3.84 -6.32
CA CYS A 210 6.73 -4.98 -5.55
C CYS A 210 5.64 -5.70 -6.35
N LYS A 211 5.96 -6.89 -6.88
CA LYS A 211 5.10 -7.66 -7.78
C LYS A 211 4.81 -9.06 -7.25
N ASP A 212 3.65 -9.58 -7.62
CA ASP A 212 3.28 -10.98 -7.38
C ASP A 212 3.94 -11.93 -8.42
N ALA A 213 3.73 -13.23 -8.24
CA ALA A 213 4.27 -14.25 -9.15
C ALA A 213 3.78 -14.13 -10.61
N LYS A 214 2.69 -13.38 -10.85
CA LYS A 214 2.15 -13.10 -12.19
C LYS A 214 2.66 -11.76 -12.75
N GLY A 215 3.62 -11.11 -12.09
CA GLY A 215 4.18 -9.83 -12.51
C GLY A 215 3.29 -8.61 -12.26
N ARG A 216 2.16 -8.75 -11.54
CA ARG A 216 1.24 -7.67 -11.21
C ARG A 216 1.67 -6.96 -9.92
N LEU A 217 1.44 -5.66 -9.84
CA LEU A 217 1.71 -4.90 -8.62
C LEU A 217 0.94 -5.49 -7.42
N ARG A 218 1.59 -5.54 -6.27
CA ARG A 218 0.97 -5.99 -5.02
C ARG A 218 0.17 -4.87 -4.36
N CYS A 219 -0.96 -5.23 -3.76
CA CYS A 219 -1.74 -4.37 -2.89
C CYS A 219 -2.43 -5.17 -1.80
N ALA A 220 -2.68 -4.52 -0.68
CA ALA A 220 -3.55 -5.03 0.37
C ALA A 220 -4.82 -4.18 0.47
N ALA A 221 -5.82 -4.68 1.19
CA ALA A 221 -7.07 -3.95 1.40
C ALA A 221 -7.56 -4.07 2.85
N GLY A 222 -8.02 -2.94 3.40
CA GLY A 222 -8.62 -2.89 4.73
C GLY A 222 -10.00 -3.54 4.75
N VAL A 223 -10.27 -4.30 5.82
CA VAL A 223 -11.55 -4.96 6.07
C VAL A 223 -11.95 -4.69 7.53
N GLY A 224 -13.21 -4.38 7.78
CA GLY A 224 -13.79 -4.27 9.12
C GLY A 224 -14.47 -5.57 9.55
N ILE A 225 -15.29 -5.49 10.61
CA ILE A 225 -16.07 -6.60 11.13
C ILE A 225 -17.59 -6.35 10.99
N THR A 226 -17.99 -5.62 9.94
CA THR A 226 -19.39 -5.41 9.57
C THR A 226 -20.07 -6.73 9.21
N PRO A 227 -21.41 -6.84 9.29
CA PRO A 227 -22.10 -8.09 8.97
C PRO A 227 -21.77 -8.68 7.58
N ASP A 228 -21.44 -7.83 6.62
CA ASP A 228 -21.10 -8.15 5.22
C ASP A 228 -19.59 -8.30 4.95
N PHE A 229 -18.76 -8.41 6.01
CA PHE A 229 -17.29 -8.41 5.84
C PHE A 229 -16.79 -9.58 4.97
N MET A 230 -17.46 -10.74 5.00
CA MET A 230 -17.08 -11.88 4.19
C MET A 230 -17.40 -11.66 2.71
N ASP A 231 -18.49 -10.95 2.38
CA ASP A 231 -18.81 -10.58 0.99
C ASP A 231 -17.74 -9.62 0.46
N ARG A 232 -17.25 -8.71 1.30
CA ARG A 232 -16.13 -7.82 0.98
C ARG A 232 -14.84 -8.61 0.74
N VAL A 233 -14.49 -9.53 1.62
CA VAL A 233 -13.32 -10.40 1.44
C VAL A 233 -13.43 -11.21 0.14
N ALA A 234 -14.60 -11.79 -0.14
CA ALA A 234 -14.85 -12.55 -1.38
C ALA A 234 -14.63 -11.70 -2.63
N ALA A 235 -15.17 -10.47 -2.65
CA ALA A 235 -15.01 -9.56 -3.76
C ALA A 235 -13.53 -9.14 -3.97
N LEU A 236 -12.80 -8.83 -2.90
CA LEU A 236 -11.38 -8.49 -2.94
C LEU A 236 -10.52 -9.68 -3.40
N TYR A 237 -10.79 -10.88 -2.90
CA TYR A 237 -10.10 -12.11 -3.28
C TYR A 237 -10.28 -12.43 -4.77
N LYS A 238 -11.52 -12.24 -5.28
CA LYS A 238 -11.83 -12.41 -6.72
C LYS A 238 -10.97 -11.49 -7.61
N GLU A 239 -10.70 -10.26 -7.18
CA GLU A 239 -9.85 -9.32 -7.91
C GLU A 239 -8.35 -9.58 -7.72
N GLY A 240 -7.98 -10.55 -6.87
CA GLY A 240 -6.60 -10.97 -6.65
C GLY A 240 -5.83 -10.09 -5.67
N VAL A 241 -6.49 -9.55 -4.64
CA VAL A 241 -5.80 -8.87 -3.54
C VAL A 241 -4.74 -9.79 -2.92
N ASP A 242 -3.56 -9.27 -2.59
CA ASP A 242 -2.47 -10.10 -2.04
C ASP A 242 -2.65 -10.39 -0.55
N ALA A 243 -3.19 -9.43 0.20
CA ALA A 243 -3.51 -9.59 1.62
C ALA A 243 -4.70 -8.73 2.02
N VAL A 244 -5.41 -9.12 3.07
CA VAL A 244 -6.39 -8.27 3.74
C VAL A 244 -5.87 -7.84 5.11
N VAL A 245 -6.24 -6.63 5.51
CA VAL A 245 -5.91 -6.06 6.81
C VAL A 245 -7.20 -5.93 7.61
N LEU A 246 -7.37 -6.79 8.62
CA LEU A 246 -8.42 -6.63 9.64
C LEU A 246 -8.06 -5.43 10.50
N ASP A 247 -8.69 -4.29 10.20
CA ASP A 247 -8.32 -2.99 10.73
C ASP A 247 -9.34 -2.51 11.77
N SER A 248 -8.92 -2.52 13.05
CA SER A 248 -9.71 -2.13 14.20
C SER A 248 -8.91 -1.21 15.12
N ALA A 249 -9.60 -0.38 15.90
CA ALA A 249 -8.97 0.40 16.96
C ALA A 249 -8.38 -0.50 18.07
N HIS A 250 -8.90 -1.74 18.21
CA HIS A 250 -8.41 -2.72 19.18
C HIS A 250 -8.46 -4.14 18.60
N GLY A 251 -7.33 -4.60 18.07
CA GLY A 251 -7.19 -5.91 17.44
C GLY A 251 -7.29 -7.10 18.42
N HIS A 252 -6.94 -6.89 19.70
CA HIS A 252 -7.02 -7.91 20.74
C HIS A 252 -8.46 -8.04 21.29
N SER A 253 -9.40 -8.39 20.42
CA SER A 253 -10.80 -8.54 20.79
C SER A 253 -11.42 -9.79 20.19
N LYS A 254 -12.42 -10.36 20.88
CA LYS A 254 -13.09 -11.62 20.49
C LYS A 254 -13.64 -11.56 19.07
N ASN A 255 -14.26 -10.44 18.66
CA ASN A 255 -14.89 -10.32 17.35
C ASN A 255 -13.87 -10.29 16.23
N ILE A 256 -12.72 -9.63 16.43
CA ILE A 256 -11.61 -9.58 15.47
C ILE A 256 -11.01 -10.99 15.28
N VAL A 257 -10.78 -11.71 16.38
CA VAL A 257 -10.23 -13.08 16.32
C VAL A 257 -11.20 -14.04 15.63
N ASN A 258 -12.50 -13.92 15.91
CA ASN A 258 -13.51 -14.72 15.20
C ASN A 258 -13.53 -14.41 13.70
N ALA A 259 -13.43 -13.14 13.29
CA ALA A 259 -13.34 -12.76 11.89
C ALA A 259 -12.06 -13.31 11.24
N LEU A 260 -10.90 -13.22 11.91
CA LEU A 260 -9.64 -13.81 11.45
C LEU A 260 -9.80 -15.31 11.17
N ARG A 261 -10.33 -16.07 12.15
CA ARG A 261 -10.55 -17.51 12.00
C ARG A 261 -11.49 -17.82 10.83
N THR A 262 -12.57 -17.04 10.66
CA THR A 262 -13.53 -17.22 9.57
C THR A 262 -12.87 -16.99 8.21
N ILE A 263 -12.08 -15.91 8.06
CA ILE A 263 -11.36 -15.64 6.81
C ILE A 263 -10.37 -16.76 6.50
N LYS A 264 -9.55 -17.17 7.47
CA LYS A 264 -8.53 -18.22 7.28
C LYS A 264 -9.15 -19.59 6.99
N ALA A 265 -10.31 -19.91 7.56
CA ALA A 265 -11.04 -21.13 7.26
C ALA A 265 -11.60 -21.15 5.82
N THR A 266 -12.05 -19.98 5.31
CA THR A 266 -12.64 -19.86 3.97
C THR A 266 -11.59 -19.66 2.88
N TYR A 267 -10.55 -18.89 3.16
CA TYR A 267 -9.47 -18.53 2.23
C TYR A 267 -8.08 -18.81 2.88
N PRO A 268 -7.67 -20.08 3.02
CA PRO A 268 -6.46 -20.46 3.76
C PRO A 268 -5.17 -19.88 3.17
N ASN A 269 -5.16 -19.59 1.86
CA ASN A 269 -4.00 -19.03 1.15
C ASN A 269 -4.01 -17.48 1.10
N LEU A 270 -5.05 -16.82 1.60
CA LEU A 270 -5.09 -15.37 1.71
C LEU A 270 -4.38 -14.93 2.99
N ASP A 271 -3.38 -14.08 2.86
CA ASP A 271 -2.69 -13.52 4.01
C ASP A 271 -3.56 -12.49 4.74
N VAL A 272 -3.58 -12.58 6.06
CA VAL A 272 -4.38 -11.71 6.93
C VAL A 272 -3.46 -11.01 7.94
N VAL A 273 -3.37 -9.68 7.80
CA VAL A 273 -2.75 -8.82 8.81
C VAL A 273 -3.82 -8.37 9.79
N VAL A 274 -3.52 -8.40 11.09
CA VAL A 274 -4.49 -8.02 12.14
C VAL A 274 -3.94 -6.87 12.98
N GLY A 275 -4.74 -5.85 13.21
CA GLY A 275 -4.38 -4.72 14.09
C GLY A 275 -5.59 -3.83 14.44
N ASN A 276 -5.39 -2.80 15.33
CA ASN A 276 -4.10 -2.47 15.92
C ASN A 276 -3.95 -3.11 17.30
N ILE A 277 -2.72 -3.43 17.64
CA ILE A 277 -2.34 -3.93 18.97
C ILE A 277 -1.19 -3.11 19.55
N ALA A 278 -0.87 -3.30 20.83
CA ALA A 278 0.24 -2.60 21.48
C ALA A 278 0.97 -3.47 22.53
N THR A 279 0.61 -4.75 22.69
CA THR A 279 1.14 -5.61 23.75
C THR A 279 1.63 -6.96 23.23
N ALA A 280 2.60 -7.55 23.93
CA ALA A 280 3.12 -8.89 23.68
C ALA A 280 2.04 -9.97 23.72
N GLU A 281 1.11 -9.87 24.68
CA GLU A 281 0.00 -10.81 24.84
C GLU A 281 -0.91 -10.83 23.62
N ALA A 282 -1.28 -9.64 23.13
CA ALA A 282 -2.11 -9.50 21.92
C ALA A 282 -1.43 -10.12 20.70
N ALA A 283 -0.12 -9.90 20.52
CA ALA A 283 0.64 -10.45 19.40
C ALA A 283 0.64 -11.99 19.45
N LYS A 284 0.97 -12.60 20.56
CA LYS A 284 0.94 -14.06 20.74
C LYS A 284 -0.44 -14.63 20.44
N TYR A 285 -1.47 -14.03 21.01
CA TYR A 285 -2.85 -14.49 20.81
C TYR A 285 -3.29 -14.44 19.36
N LEU A 286 -2.94 -13.38 18.61
CA LEU A 286 -3.27 -13.28 17.20
C LEU A 286 -2.51 -14.27 16.33
N VAL A 287 -1.22 -14.50 16.62
CA VAL A 287 -0.39 -15.50 15.91
C VAL A 287 -0.93 -16.92 16.11
N GLU A 288 -1.29 -17.28 17.34
CA GLU A 288 -1.92 -18.58 17.67
C GLU A 288 -3.26 -18.78 16.94
N ASN A 289 -3.92 -17.70 16.56
CA ASN A 289 -5.19 -17.72 15.84
C ASN A 289 -5.06 -17.56 14.31
N GLY A 290 -3.83 -17.60 13.78
CA GLY A 290 -3.57 -17.68 12.35
C GLY A 290 -3.33 -16.34 11.65
N ALA A 291 -2.96 -15.28 12.38
CA ALA A 291 -2.52 -14.02 11.75
C ALA A 291 -1.19 -14.25 10.99
N ASP A 292 -1.11 -13.73 9.76
CA ASP A 292 0.09 -13.78 8.91
C ASP A 292 0.97 -12.53 9.07
N GLY A 293 0.46 -11.51 9.72
CA GLY A 293 1.15 -10.28 10.13
C GLY A 293 0.37 -9.56 11.21
N VAL A 294 1.05 -8.77 12.04
CA VAL A 294 0.40 -7.93 13.06
C VAL A 294 0.73 -6.47 12.87
N LYS A 295 -0.24 -5.60 13.17
CA LYS A 295 -0.09 -4.14 13.02
C LYS A 295 -0.13 -3.47 14.39
N VAL A 296 0.94 -2.73 14.73
CA VAL A 296 1.23 -2.22 16.08
C VAL A 296 1.10 -0.71 16.12
N GLY A 297 0.23 -0.22 17.00
CA GLY A 297 0.05 1.21 17.24
C GLY A 297 -1.34 1.55 17.76
N ILE A 298 -1.47 1.85 19.05
CA ILE A 298 -2.68 2.36 19.68
C ILE A 298 -2.47 3.83 20.03
N GLY A 299 -3.06 4.70 19.21
CA GLY A 299 -3.08 6.14 19.43
C GLY A 299 -1.81 6.95 19.09
N PRO A 300 -0.78 6.45 18.34
CA PRO A 300 0.40 7.26 18.01
C PRO A 300 0.20 8.18 16.81
N GLY A 301 -0.86 8.02 16.02
CA GLY A 301 -1.10 8.80 14.80
C GLY A 301 -1.32 10.29 15.07
N SER A 302 -0.86 11.15 14.17
CA SER A 302 -0.90 12.62 14.31
C SER A 302 -2.30 13.23 14.42
N ILE A 303 -3.31 12.50 13.95
CA ILE A 303 -4.74 12.89 13.96
C ILE A 303 -5.58 11.99 14.87
N CYS A 304 -4.94 11.11 15.64
CA CYS A 304 -5.61 10.22 16.58
C CYS A 304 -5.70 10.87 17.96
N THR A 305 -6.89 10.81 18.57
CA THR A 305 -7.14 11.32 19.92
C THR A 305 -7.50 10.22 20.92
N THR A 306 -7.39 8.94 20.56
CA THR A 306 -7.72 7.78 21.40
C THR A 306 -7.08 7.87 22.78
N ARG A 307 -5.80 8.22 22.88
CA ARG A 307 -5.08 8.33 24.16
C ARG A 307 -5.65 9.42 25.08
N ILE A 308 -6.22 10.47 24.51
CA ILE A 308 -6.80 11.60 25.26
C ILE A 308 -8.27 11.32 25.59
N ILE A 309 -9.02 10.78 24.64
CA ILE A 309 -10.48 10.58 24.79
C ILE A 309 -10.77 9.30 25.59
N ALA A 310 -10.10 8.19 25.26
CA ALA A 310 -10.31 6.92 25.93
C ALA A 310 -9.29 6.64 27.05
N GLY A 311 -8.19 7.40 27.12
CA GLY A 311 -7.13 7.21 28.12
C GLY A 311 -6.33 5.92 27.93
N VAL A 312 -6.37 5.32 26.72
CA VAL A 312 -5.74 4.02 26.42
C VAL A 312 -4.68 4.17 25.35
N GLY A 313 -3.54 3.49 25.54
CA GLY A 313 -2.45 3.45 24.57
C GLY A 313 -1.13 3.06 25.20
N VAL A 314 -0.16 2.75 24.36
CA VAL A 314 1.23 2.50 24.74
C VAL A 314 2.12 3.38 23.86
N PRO A 315 3.14 4.06 24.41
CA PRO A 315 4.12 4.80 23.61
C PRO A 315 4.73 3.89 22.53
N GLN A 316 4.85 4.41 21.30
CA GLN A 316 5.01 3.57 20.12
C GLN A 316 6.27 2.72 20.13
N LEU A 317 7.40 3.28 20.57
CA LEU A 317 8.66 2.52 20.60
C LEU A 317 8.59 1.35 21.58
N THR A 318 8.01 1.57 22.78
CA THR A 318 7.77 0.51 23.75
C THR A 318 6.86 -0.60 23.17
N ALA A 319 5.76 -0.22 22.50
CA ALA A 319 4.88 -1.21 21.90
C ALA A 319 5.60 -2.08 20.84
N ILE A 320 6.49 -1.46 20.04
CA ILE A 320 7.29 -2.16 19.05
C ILE A 320 8.24 -3.16 19.73
N PHE A 321 8.99 -2.74 20.74
CA PHE A 321 9.92 -3.63 21.47
C PHE A 321 9.20 -4.83 22.09
N GLU A 322 8.07 -4.61 22.77
CA GLU A 322 7.32 -5.70 23.41
C GLU A 322 6.76 -6.70 22.40
N VAL A 323 6.17 -6.19 21.32
CA VAL A 323 5.62 -7.03 20.27
C VAL A 323 6.73 -7.77 19.52
N ALA A 324 7.87 -7.13 19.23
CA ALA A 324 9.01 -7.74 18.57
C ALA A 324 9.53 -8.95 19.37
N ALA A 325 9.72 -8.79 20.70
CA ALA A 325 10.13 -9.87 21.59
C ALA A 325 9.12 -11.03 21.62
N ALA A 326 7.83 -10.73 21.52
CA ALA A 326 6.77 -11.73 21.49
C ALA A 326 6.69 -12.53 20.18
N LEU A 327 7.14 -11.92 19.08
CA LEU A 327 7.11 -12.51 17.74
C LEU A 327 8.39 -13.26 17.38
N GLU A 328 9.41 -13.20 18.21
CA GLU A 328 10.68 -13.90 17.98
C GLU A 328 10.44 -15.39 17.74
N GLY A 329 11.01 -15.95 16.68
CA GLY A 329 10.87 -17.35 16.29
C GLY A 329 9.51 -17.77 15.70
N THR A 330 8.50 -16.87 15.64
CA THR A 330 7.17 -17.21 15.09
C THR A 330 7.11 -17.14 13.56
N GLY A 331 8.02 -16.41 12.92
CA GLY A 331 8.01 -16.10 11.48
C GLY A 331 6.89 -15.12 11.05
N VAL A 332 6.16 -14.52 12.01
CA VAL A 332 5.12 -13.51 11.73
C VAL A 332 5.73 -12.12 11.82
N PRO A 333 5.70 -11.32 10.76
CA PRO A 333 6.24 -9.97 10.76
C PRO A 333 5.29 -8.97 11.46
N MET A 334 5.89 -7.84 11.86
CA MET A 334 5.21 -6.71 12.49
C MET A 334 5.29 -5.46 11.61
N ILE A 335 4.17 -4.75 11.51
CA ILE A 335 4.03 -3.44 10.86
C ILE A 335 3.94 -2.39 11.96
N ALA A 336 4.92 -1.50 12.05
CA ALA A 336 4.90 -0.36 13.00
C ALA A 336 4.04 0.77 12.41
N ASP A 337 2.85 0.99 12.98
CA ASP A 337 1.83 1.89 12.45
C ASP A 337 1.70 3.16 13.30
N GLY A 338 2.12 4.29 12.73
CA GLY A 338 1.95 5.63 13.30
C GLY A 338 3.09 6.13 14.18
N GLY A 339 3.01 7.41 14.53
CA GLY A 339 4.01 8.12 15.32
C GLY A 339 5.26 8.59 14.55
N LEU A 340 5.34 8.29 13.25
CA LEU A 340 6.48 8.62 12.40
C LEU A 340 6.35 10.04 11.84
N ARG A 341 7.39 10.85 11.98
CA ARG A 341 7.46 12.24 11.48
C ARG A 341 8.66 12.47 10.58
N TYR A 342 9.77 11.77 10.84
CA TYR A 342 11.03 11.88 10.13
C TYR A 342 11.55 10.51 9.71
N SER A 343 12.48 10.48 8.77
CA SER A 343 13.17 9.24 8.38
C SER A 343 13.91 8.57 9.54
N GLY A 344 14.42 9.36 10.50
CA GLY A 344 15.04 8.85 11.72
C GLY A 344 14.07 8.02 12.60
N ASP A 345 12.77 8.36 12.61
CA ASP A 345 11.75 7.58 13.32
C ASP A 345 11.55 6.22 12.64
N VAL A 346 11.64 6.17 11.29
CA VAL A 346 11.60 4.92 10.53
C VAL A 346 12.78 4.02 10.92
N VAL A 347 14.00 4.58 10.97
CA VAL A 347 15.19 3.83 11.39
C VAL A 347 15.02 3.25 12.79
N LYS A 348 14.53 4.05 13.75
CA LYS A 348 14.28 3.63 15.14
C LYS A 348 13.21 2.54 15.23
N ALA A 349 12.12 2.66 14.47
CA ALA A 349 11.04 1.67 14.44
C ALA A 349 11.53 0.30 13.93
N LEU A 350 12.34 0.30 12.86
CA LEU A 350 12.91 -0.91 12.29
C LEU A 350 13.99 -1.52 13.19
N ALA A 351 14.87 -0.68 13.78
CA ALA A 351 15.87 -1.12 14.77
C ALA A 351 15.23 -1.72 16.02
N ALA A 352 14.06 -1.23 16.44
CA ALA A 352 13.32 -1.77 17.58
C ALA A 352 12.62 -3.11 17.29
N GLY A 353 12.68 -3.60 16.05
CA GLY A 353 12.12 -4.90 15.64
C GLY A 353 10.99 -4.85 14.64
N GLY A 354 10.55 -3.66 14.20
CA GLY A 354 9.62 -3.52 13.07
C GLY A 354 10.16 -4.17 11.81
N ASN A 355 9.30 -4.89 11.05
CA ASN A 355 9.68 -5.41 9.74
C ASN A 355 9.41 -4.39 8.64
N CYS A 356 8.34 -3.63 8.77
CA CYS A 356 8.02 -2.47 7.94
C CYS A 356 7.25 -1.42 8.74
N VAL A 357 7.10 -0.24 8.16
CA VAL A 357 6.40 0.90 8.78
C VAL A 357 5.18 1.28 7.97
N MET A 358 4.07 1.63 8.65
CA MET A 358 2.89 2.18 7.99
C MET A 358 2.85 3.70 8.15
N CYS A 359 2.72 4.40 7.02
CA CYS A 359 2.73 5.85 6.94
C CYS A 359 1.35 6.39 6.54
N GLY A 360 0.79 7.27 7.37
CA GLY A 360 -0.42 8.05 7.09
C GLY A 360 -0.09 9.50 6.74
N SER A 361 0.24 10.32 7.75
CA SER A 361 0.51 11.76 7.60
C SER A 361 1.67 12.08 6.65
N MET A 362 2.66 11.20 6.56
CA MET A 362 3.80 11.39 5.66
C MET A 362 3.37 11.38 4.20
N PHE A 363 2.33 10.60 3.84
CA PHE A 363 1.83 10.44 2.47
C PHE A 363 0.54 11.23 2.18
N ALA A 364 -0.20 11.64 3.22
CA ALA A 364 -1.46 12.36 3.04
C ALA A 364 -1.34 13.66 2.23
N GLY A 365 -0.16 14.31 2.23
CA GLY A 365 0.12 15.53 1.47
C GLY A 365 0.56 15.31 0.02
N THR A 366 0.70 14.07 -0.44
CA THR A 366 1.22 13.78 -1.78
C THR A 366 0.13 13.83 -2.85
N GLU A 367 0.54 13.94 -4.12
CA GLU A 367 -0.37 14.03 -5.27
C GLU A 367 -1.28 12.81 -5.38
N GLU A 368 -0.76 11.62 -5.05
CA GLU A 368 -1.46 10.34 -5.19
C GLU A 368 -2.49 10.08 -4.07
N ALA A 369 -2.43 10.82 -2.96
CA ALA A 369 -3.40 10.71 -1.88
C ALA A 369 -4.78 11.23 -2.33
N PRO A 370 -5.90 10.54 -1.97
CA PRO A 370 -7.24 10.92 -2.43
C PRO A 370 -7.82 12.16 -1.75
N GLY A 371 -7.23 12.65 -0.66
CA GLY A 371 -7.71 13.83 0.04
C GLY A 371 -7.79 15.08 -0.84
N ASP A 372 -8.80 15.91 -0.64
CA ASP A 372 -9.04 17.12 -1.43
C ASP A 372 -7.87 18.10 -1.35
N THR A 373 -7.55 18.72 -2.49
CA THR A 373 -6.57 19.81 -2.55
C THR A 373 -7.21 21.12 -2.08
N ILE A 374 -6.61 21.74 -1.07
CA ILE A 374 -7.08 23.00 -0.45
C ILE A 374 -6.04 24.07 -0.72
N ILE A 375 -6.50 25.23 -1.18
CA ILE A 375 -5.66 26.43 -1.28
C ILE A 375 -5.94 27.32 -0.07
N TYR A 376 -4.90 27.59 0.72
CA TYR A 376 -4.99 28.41 1.92
C TYR A 376 -3.75 29.32 2.03
N ASN A 377 -3.96 30.62 2.22
CA ASN A 377 -2.90 31.62 2.24
C ASN A 377 -1.90 31.50 1.07
N GLY A 378 -2.42 31.23 -0.14
CA GLY A 378 -1.60 31.10 -1.36
C GLY A 378 -0.79 29.81 -1.47
N ARG A 379 -0.92 28.87 -0.54
CA ARG A 379 -0.22 27.59 -0.55
C ARG A 379 -1.20 26.42 -0.72
N LYS A 380 -0.73 25.34 -1.34
CA LYS A 380 -1.50 24.09 -1.50
C LYS A 380 -1.39 23.23 -0.26
N PHE A 381 -2.51 22.67 0.15
CA PHE A 381 -2.63 21.67 1.21
C PHE A 381 -3.50 20.52 0.70
N LYS A 382 -3.43 19.38 1.39
CA LYS A 382 -4.35 18.26 1.21
C LYS A 382 -5.15 18.06 2.48
N SER A 383 -6.44 17.70 2.34
CA SER A 383 -7.28 17.26 3.45
C SER A 383 -6.72 15.98 4.04
N TYR A 384 -6.66 15.89 5.35
CA TYR A 384 -6.21 14.70 6.08
C TYR A 384 -7.08 14.50 7.31
N ARG A 385 -7.69 13.31 7.45
CA ARG A 385 -8.58 13.02 8.57
C ARG A 385 -8.30 11.66 9.21
N GLY A 386 -8.50 11.61 10.54
CA GLY A 386 -8.49 10.37 11.30
C GLY A 386 -9.70 9.51 10.99
N MET A 387 -9.51 8.18 10.95
CA MET A 387 -10.62 7.24 10.76
C MET A 387 -11.64 7.29 11.90
N GLY A 388 -11.25 7.81 13.09
CA GLY A 388 -12.13 8.09 14.23
C GLY A 388 -12.73 9.50 14.22
N SER A 389 -12.57 10.30 13.19
CA SER A 389 -13.25 11.59 13.04
C SER A 389 -14.74 11.38 12.71
N ILE A 390 -15.58 12.34 13.08
CA ILE A 390 -17.02 12.27 12.79
C ILE A 390 -17.26 12.06 11.28
N ASP A 391 -16.53 12.77 10.44
CA ASP A 391 -16.69 12.69 8.97
C ASP A 391 -16.30 11.32 8.41
N ALA A 392 -15.22 10.72 8.93
CA ALA A 392 -14.83 9.38 8.52
C ALA A 392 -15.81 8.32 9.05
N MET A 393 -16.31 8.47 10.28
CA MET A 393 -17.31 7.56 10.84
C MET A 393 -18.63 7.60 10.08
N LYS A 394 -19.07 8.77 9.62
CA LYS A 394 -20.25 8.92 8.73
C LYS A 394 -20.03 8.20 7.39
N ALA A 395 -18.81 8.20 6.88
CA ALA A 395 -18.45 7.56 5.63
C ALA A 395 -18.27 6.03 5.73
N GLY A 396 -18.32 5.44 6.95
CA GLY A 396 -18.28 3.99 7.12
C GLY A 396 -17.24 3.45 8.09
N SER A 397 -16.44 4.28 8.77
CA SER A 397 -15.40 3.80 9.70
C SER A 397 -15.85 3.63 11.15
N ALA A 398 -17.13 3.85 11.47
CA ALA A 398 -17.66 3.76 12.83
C ALA A 398 -17.50 2.36 13.45
N ASP A 399 -17.54 1.29 12.66
CA ASP A 399 -17.30 -0.08 13.09
C ASP A 399 -15.89 -0.30 13.65
N ARG A 400 -14.88 0.42 13.13
CA ARG A 400 -13.49 0.39 13.61
C ARG A 400 -13.40 0.77 15.10
N TYR A 401 -14.28 1.65 15.56
CA TYR A 401 -14.36 2.19 16.92
C TYR A 401 -15.51 1.60 17.72
N PHE A 402 -16.04 0.44 17.33
CA PHE A 402 -17.17 -0.26 17.98
C PHE A 402 -18.47 0.51 18.01
N GLN A 403 -18.62 1.53 17.16
CA GLN A 403 -19.79 2.41 17.07
C GLN A 403 -20.64 2.18 15.81
N GLY A 404 -20.43 1.08 15.09
CA GLY A 404 -21.10 0.78 13.81
C GLY A 404 -22.62 0.56 13.90
N LYS A 405 -23.19 0.41 15.11
CA LYS A 405 -24.64 0.31 15.34
C LYS A 405 -25.30 1.66 15.63
N GLU A 406 -24.53 2.71 15.88
CA GLU A 406 -25.08 4.04 16.21
C GLU A 406 -25.42 4.77 14.90
N THR A 407 -26.69 5.10 14.74
CA THR A 407 -27.22 5.83 13.58
C THR A 407 -27.33 7.34 13.82
N ASN A 408 -27.33 7.75 15.10
CA ASN A 408 -27.40 9.16 15.45
C ASN A 408 -26.00 9.76 15.57
N VAL A 409 -25.63 10.57 14.60
CA VAL A 409 -24.32 11.22 14.51
C VAL A 409 -23.96 12.01 15.78
N ASN A 410 -24.94 12.60 16.46
CA ASN A 410 -24.70 13.36 17.66
C ASN A 410 -24.36 12.49 18.90
N LYS A 411 -24.48 11.17 18.77
CA LYS A 411 -24.08 10.19 19.80
C LYS A 411 -22.75 9.53 19.53
N LEU A 412 -22.15 9.79 18.37
CA LEU A 412 -20.81 9.29 18.08
C LEU A 412 -19.78 9.98 18.97
N VAL A 413 -18.84 9.20 19.49
CA VAL A 413 -17.71 9.70 20.28
C VAL A 413 -16.46 9.63 19.39
N PRO A 414 -15.97 10.77 18.84
CA PRO A 414 -14.84 10.76 17.95
C PRO A 414 -13.52 10.53 18.70
N GLU A 415 -12.67 9.69 18.12
CA GLU A 415 -11.29 9.44 18.54
C GLU A 415 -10.26 9.91 17.49
N GLY A 416 -10.64 10.88 16.70
CA GLY A 416 -9.79 11.47 15.66
C GLY A 416 -10.33 12.81 15.21
N ILE A 417 -9.44 13.58 14.57
CA ILE A 417 -9.73 14.93 14.08
C ILE A 417 -9.61 15.00 12.55
N VAL A 418 -10.15 16.07 11.98
CA VAL A 418 -9.94 16.47 10.58
C VAL A 418 -8.96 17.64 10.57
N GLY A 419 -8.01 17.60 9.65
CA GLY A 419 -7.00 18.64 9.47
C GLY A 419 -6.57 18.75 8.01
N ARG A 420 -5.53 19.52 7.79
CA ARG A 420 -4.87 19.65 6.49
C ARG A 420 -3.36 19.49 6.67
N VAL A 421 -2.71 18.95 5.66
CA VAL A 421 -1.25 18.82 5.61
C VAL A 421 -0.70 19.56 4.40
N PRO A 422 0.52 20.12 4.45
CA PRO A 422 1.13 20.74 3.29
C PRO A 422 1.20 19.77 2.10
N TYR A 423 0.96 20.28 0.90
CA TYR A 423 1.21 19.54 -0.33
C TYR A 423 2.70 19.28 -0.51
N LYS A 424 3.07 18.05 -0.89
CA LYS A 424 4.46 17.56 -0.89
C LYS A 424 4.95 17.07 -2.26
N GLY A 425 4.20 17.27 -3.34
CA GLY A 425 4.55 16.69 -4.64
C GLY A 425 4.24 15.20 -4.73
N HIS A 426 4.99 14.46 -5.54
CA HIS A 426 4.79 13.04 -5.74
C HIS A 426 5.28 12.20 -4.55
N VAL A 427 4.59 11.09 -4.27
CA VAL A 427 4.96 10.18 -3.17
C VAL A 427 6.37 9.58 -3.35
N SER A 428 6.81 9.39 -4.60
CA SER A 428 8.15 8.89 -4.93
C SER A 428 9.25 9.78 -4.34
N GLU A 429 9.07 11.11 -4.37
CA GLU A 429 10.03 12.07 -3.76
C GLU A 429 10.11 11.89 -2.24
N THR A 430 8.94 11.73 -1.60
CA THR A 430 8.88 11.46 -0.16
C THR A 430 9.55 10.13 0.19
N ILE A 431 9.28 9.06 -0.57
CA ILE A 431 9.89 7.74 -0.36
C ILE A 431 11.39 7.81 -0.57
N PHE A 432 11.87 8.52 -1.58
CA PHE A 432 13.30 8.71 -1.83
C PHE A 432 14.02 9.30 -0.60
N GLN A 433 13.44 10.35 -0.01
CA GLN A 433 14.00 10.97 1.20
C GLN A 433 13.95 10.03 2.41
N LEU A 434 12.85 9.30 2.59
CA LEU A 434 12.71 8.33 3.69
C LEU A 434 13.73 7.20 3.59
N MET A 435 13.87 6.61 2.39
CA MET A 435 14.82 5.52 2.16
C MET A 435 16.26 6.02 2.19
N GLY A 436 16.52 7.25 1.76
CA GLY A 436 17.83 7.90 1.92
C GLY A 436 18.21 8.03 3.39
N GLY A 437 17.31 8.50 4.23
CA GLY A 437 17.53 8.59 5.68
C GLY A 437 17.69 7.22 6.35
N LEU A 438 16.91 6.21 5.94
CA LEU A 438 17.06 4.84 6.43
C LEU A 438 18.44 4.26 6.08
N ARG A 439 18.87 4.39 4.82
CA ARG A 439 20.18 3.94 4.36
C ARG A 439 21.32 4.63 5.12
N SER A 440 21.19 5.93 5.36
CA SER A 440 22.14 6.70 6.16
C SER A 440 22.23 6.16 7.60
N GLY A 441 21.07 5.95 8.26
CA GLY A 441 21.03 5.38 9.61
C GLY A 441 21.66 3.99 9.69
N MET A 442 21.38 3.11 8.71
CA MET A 442 22.02 1.79 8.63
C MET A 442 23.54 1.90 8.44
N GLY A 443 24.00 2.83 7.61
CA GLY A 443 25.43 3.12 7.47
C GLY A 443 26.09 3.54 8.77
N TYR A 444 25.45 4.39 9.58
CA TYR A 444 26.00 4.83 10.89
C TYR A 444 26.11 3.69 11.91
N VAL A 445 25.26 2.66 11.85
CA VAL A 445 25.29 1.55 12.79
C VAL A 445 25.95 0.28 12.23
N GLY A 446 26.40 0.31 10.95
CA GLY A 446 27.10 -0.80 10.32
C GLY A 446 26.18 -1.97 9.91
N ALA A 447 24.90 -1.72 9.65
CA ALA A 447 23.95 -2.75 9.29
C ALA A 447 23.82 -2.90 7.75
N HIS A 448 24.05 -4.10 7.21
CA HIS A 448 23.92 -4.40 5.78
C HIS A 448 22.47 -4.62 5.34
N ASN A 449 21.63 -5.04 6.27
CA ASN A 449 20.22 -5.37 6.05
C ASN A 449 19.38 -5.02 7.30
N LEU A 450 18.04 -5.14 7.17
CA LEU A 450 17.15 -4.77 8.26
C LEU A 450 17.22 -5.74 9.47
N ASP A 451 17.66 -6.98 9.29
CA ASP A 451 17.81 -7.90 10.42
C ASP A 451 19.04 -7.54 11.26
N GLU A 452 20.14 -7.14 10.62
CA GLU A 452 21.31 -6.62 11.31
C GLU A 452 21.00 -5.29 12.03
N LEU A 453 20.13 -4.44 11.45
CA LEU A 453 19.70 -3.17 12.08
C LEU A 453 19.06 -3.40 13.46
N LYS A 454 18.38 -4.52 13.68
CA LYS A 454 17.75 -4.89 14.96
C LYS A 454 18.76 -5.12 16.09
N SER A 455 20.04 -5.29 15.78
CA SER A 455 21.11 -5.40 16.75
C SER A 455 21.64 -4.05 17.26
N ALA A 456 21.23 -2.94 16.64
CA ALA A 456 21.67 -1.60 17.00
C ALA A 456 21.26 -1.24 18.42
N LYS A 457 22.15 -0.53 19.13
CA LYS A 457 21.92 -0.12 20.52
C LYS A 457 21.23 1.24 20.56
N PHE A 458 20.39 1.42 21.57
CA PHE A 458 19.70 2.67 21.84
C PHE A 458 20.32 3.37 23.07
N VAL A 459 20.38 4.69 23.02
CA VAL A 459 20.59 5.54 24.18
C VAL A 459 19.32 6.36 24.44
N ARG A 460 18.92 6.42 25.71
CA ARG A 460 17.82 7.28 26.12
C ARG A 460 18.32 8.71 26.21
N VAL A 461 17.55 9.66 25.67
CA VAL A 461 17.87 11.09 25.70
C VAL A 461 16.87 11.86 26.55
N THR A 462 17.30 13.01 27.07
CA THR A 462 16.44 13.94 27.81
C THR A 462 15.75 14.91 26.83
N ALA A 463 14.78 15.68 27.33
CA ALA A 463 14.17 16.76 26.53
C ALA A 463 15.23 17.77 26.01
N ALA A 464 16.29 18.04 26.79
CA ALA A 464 17.39 18.87 26.34
C ALA A 464 18.18 18.21 25.20
N GLY A 465 18.46 16.91 25.28
CA GLY A 465 19.11 16.16 24.20
C GLY A 465 18.26 16.10 22.94
N MET A 466 16.91 16.07 23.07
CA MET A 466 16.03 16.17 21.92
C MET A 466 16.05 17.56 21.28
N THR A 467 16.12 18.62 22.08
CA THR A 467 16.30 20.00 21.58
C THR A 467 17.63 20.17 20.85
N GLU A 468 18.73 19.61 21.39
CA GLU A 468 20.05 19.56 20.75
C GLU A 468 20.01 18.81 19.39
N SER A 469 19.14 17.82 19.23
CA SER A 469 19.03 17.04 18.01
C SER A 469 18.38 17.81 16.84
N HIS A 470 17.70 18.91 17.11
CA HIS A 470 17.15 19.80 16.09
C HIS A 470 18.09 20.99 15.83
N PRO A 471 18.06 21.61 14.63
CA PRO A 471 18.73 22.87 14.39
C PRO A 471 18.33 23.91 15.45
N HIS A 472 19.29 24.46 16.16
CA HIS A 472 19.10 25.45 17.22
C HIS A 472 20.08 26.61 17.05
N ASP A 473 19.78 27.75 17.67
CA ASP A 473 20.57 28.96 17.66
C ASP A 473 20.84 29.56 16.25
N ILE A 474 20.03 29.17 15.25
CA ILE A 474 20.08 29.72 13.89
C ILE A 474 18.66 29.97 13.35
N THR A 475 18.58 30.84 12.36
CA THR A 475 17.35 31.02 11.54
C THR A 475 17.50 30.20 10.29
N ILE A 476 16.55 29.29 10.04
CA ILE A 476 16.50 28.50 8.79
C ILE A 476 16.12 29.45 7.65
N THR A 477 16.99 29.60 6.66
CA THR A 477 16.79 30.46 5.49
C THR A 477 16.44 29.70 4.23
N SER A 478 16.65 28.38 4.22
CA SER A 478 16.28 27.48 3.10
C SER A 478 15.66 26.19 3.65
N GLU A 479 14.48 25.87 3.17
CA GLU A 479 13.81 24.61 3.51
C GLU A 479 14.51 23.42 2.84
N THR A 480 14.57 22.29 3.53
CA THR A 480 15.08 21.02 2.97
C THR A 480 13.94 20.03 2.81
N PRO A 481 14.01 19.14 1.81
CA PRO A 481 12.88 18.23 1.50
C PRO A 481 12.60 17.18 2.60
N ASN A 482 13.57 16.96 3.49
CA ASN A 482 13.52 15.91 4.53
C ASN A 482 13.43 16.47 5.97
N TYR A 483 13.41 17.79 6.13
CA TYR A 483 13.30 18.42 7.44
C TYR A 483 12.37 19.62 7.39
N THR A 484 11.29 19.55 8.14
CA THR A 484 10.41 20.69 8.44
C THR A 484 10.21 20.76 9.96
N ARG A 485 10.48 21.92 10.58
CA ARG A 485 10.11 22.11 11.97
C ARG A 485 8.58 22.19 12.04
N GLY A 486 7.93 21.31 12.82
CA GLY A 486 6.49 21.39 13.05
C GLY A 486 6.09 22.80 13.54
N GLN A 487 5.10 23.38 12.86
CA GLN A 487 4.47 24.64 13.31
C GLN A 487 3.59 24.37 14.51
#